data_4fb3caee68824c7a83ce2d3743e43992
#
_entry.id   4fb3caee68824c7a83ce2d3743e43992
#
_cell.length_a   1.000
_cell.length_b   1.000
_cell.length_c   1.000
_cell.angle_alpha   90.00
_cell.angle_beta   90.00
_cell.angle_gamma   90.00
#
_symmetry.space_group_name_H-M   'P 1'
#
loop_
_entity.id
_entity.type
_entity.pdbx_description
1 polymer ?
#
loop_
_entity_poly.entity_id
_entity_poly.type
_entity_poly.pdbx_seq_one_letter_code
_entity_poly.pdbx_strand_id
1 'polypeptide(L)'
;MYGAILGDIVGSPYEFDCNNYKAKDFPLFSRRSDFTDDTVMTLAVAKALLSTRGQDDTAIKAALVREMQQLGRAYPDRGYGTHFGGWLYEDDPQPYQSYGNGSAMRVSSAAWLAKDMAESLHLAQLTAEVTHDHPEGIKGAQAVAAAIFLARTGHDKAEIKAYVEREFGYDLSRRCDEIRPTYHHVESCQETVPQAIIAFLESTSFEDALRTAVSLGGDSDTLAAITGSIAEAFYGVPEELRHECRKRLTPELAEILIEWEKGAL
;
A
#
# COMPACT_ATOMS: atom_id res chain seq x y z
N MET A 1 -3.38 6.62 -6.25
CA MET A 1 -2.11 6.47 -5.50
C MET A 1 -1.90 7.45 -4.35
N TYR A 2 -2.55 8.61 -4.37
CA TYR A 2 -2.47 9.55 -3.24
C TYR A 2 -2.80 8.92 -1.90
N GLY A 3 -3.76 7.97 -1.88
CA GLY A 3 -4.16 7.30 -0.65
C GLY A 3 -3.05 6.51 0.00
N ALA A 4 -2.24 5.77 -0.79
CA ALA A 4 -1.07 5.06 -0.28
C ALA A 4 -0.04 6.03 0.30
N ILE A 5 0.35 7.04 -0.48
CA ILE A 5 1.36 8.03 -0.10
C ILE A 5 0.94 8.83 1.14
N LEU A 6 -0.33 9.26 1.19
CA LEU A 6 -0.86 9.99 2.35
C LEU A 6 -0.94 9.09 3.59
N GLY A 7 -1.30 7.82 3.41
CA GLY A 7 -1.31 6.85 4.51
C GLY A 7 0.06 6.70 5.14
N ASP A 8 1.08 6.46 4.31
CA ASP A 8 2.48 6.40 4.71
C ASP A 8 2.91 7.68 5.48
N ILE A 9 2.79 8.85 4.84
CA ILE A 9 3.21 10.13 5.44
C ILE A 9 2.49 10.43 6.77
N VAL A 10 1.20 10.11 6.87
CA VAL A 10 0.41 10.32 8.08
C VAL A 10 0.76 9.30 9.16
N GLY A 11 1.02 8.05 8.78
CA GLY A 11 1.32 6.95 9.68
C GLY A 11 2.76 6.97 10.22
N SER A 12 3.74 7.42 9.41
CA SER A 12 5.16 7.34 9.73
C SER A 12 5.59 7.90 11.11
N PRO A 13 4.99 8.99 11.66
CA PRO A 13 5.35 9.44 13.00
C PRO A 13 4.94 8.51 14.13
N TYR A 14 4.03 7.56 13.85
CA TYR A 14 3.39 6.68 14.82
C TYR A 14 3.82 5.22 14.68
N GLU A 15 4.69 4.91 13.74
CA GLU A 15 5.27 3.60 13.51
C GLU A 15 6.00 3.07 14.76
N PHE A 16 6.05 1.76 14.89
CA PHE A 16 6.66 0.97 15.96
C PHE A 16 5.95 1.00 17.33
N ASP A 17 6.11 -0.08 18.06
CA ASP A 17 5.52 -0.27 19.38
C ASP A 17 6.02 0.73 20.44
N CYS A 18 7.15 1.39 20.22
CA CYS A 18 7.61 2.45 21.11
C CYS A 18 6.67 3.67 21.12
N ASN A 19 5.94 3.91 20.02
CA ASN A 19 4.89 4.92 19.93
C ASN A 19 3.53 4.35 20.36
N ASN A 20 3.20 3.17 19.86
CA ASN A 20 1.98 2.39 20.07
C ASN A 20 0.71 3.25 20.26
N TYR A 21 0.51 4.16 19.31
CA TYR A 21 -0.55 5.16 19.38
C TYR A 21 -1.92 4.50 19.13
N LYS A 22 -2.87 4.73 20.06
CA LYS A 22 -4.15 4.00 20.08
C LYS A 22 -5.39 4.90 19.99
N ALA A 23 -5.25 6.13 19.52
CA ALA A 23 -6.35 7.08 19.39
C ALA A 23 -6.47 7.65 17.98
N LYS A 24 -7.65 8.16 17.63
CA LYS A 24 -7.90 8.84 16.34
C LYS A 24 -7.66 10.35 16.41
N ASP A 25 -7.46 10.90 17.60
CA ASP A 25 -7.24 12.33 17.82
C ASP A 25 -5.76 12.66 17.80
N PHE A 26 -5.27 13.02 16.61
CA PHE A 26 -3.91 13.48 16.38
C PHE A 26 -3.87 14.48 15.21
N PRO A 27 -2.87 15.37 15.15
CA PRO A 27 -2.66 16.23 14.00
C PRO A 27 -2.31 15.37 12.77
N LEU A 28 -3.10 15.47 11.69
CA LEU A 28 -2.93 14.62 10.50
C LEU A 28 -1.51 14.74 9.92
N PHE A 29 -0.92 15.93 10.01
CA PHE A 29 0.47 16.18 9.64
C PHE A 29 1.22 16.85 10.78
N SER A 30 2.41 16.39 11.04
CA SER A 30 3.37 16.94 11.99
C SER A 30 4.70 17.26 11.31
N ARG A 31 5.66 17.79 12.06
CA ARG A 31 7.04 18.00 11.55
C ARG A 31 7.77 16.66 11.32
N ARG A 32 7.28 15.57 11.88
CA ARG A 32 7.85 14.23 11.71
C ARG A 32 7.19 13.44 10.58
N SER A 33 6.09 13.94 10.04
CA SER A 33 5.39 13.29 8.92
C SER A 33 6.24 13.41 7.67
N ASP A 34 6.81 12.28 7.25
CA ASP A 34 7.65 12.14 6.06
C ASP A 34 7.26 10.83 5.35
N PHE A 35 7.63 10.69 4.09
CA PHE A 35 7.44 9.46 3.37
C PHE A 35 8.50 8.41 3.73
N THR A 36 8.12 7.13 3.67
CA THR A 36 8.98 5.98 3.93
C THR A 36 9.13 5.13 2.66
N ASP A 37 9.59 3.89 2.82
CA ASP A 37 9.69 2.93 1.72
C ASP A 37 8.33 2.57 1.10
N ASP A 38 7.23 2.68 1.83
CA ASP A 38 5.87 2.54 1.30
C ASP A 38 5.64 3.44 0.09
N THR A 39 5.92 4.73 0.23
CA THR A 39 5.80 5.70 -0.88
C THR A 39 6.79 5.43 -2.00
N VAL A 40 8.06 5.20 -1.66
CA VAL A 40 9.11 4.97 -2.65
C VAL A 40 8.77 3.75 -3.51
N MET A 41 8.37 2.64 -2.89
CA MET A 41 8.02 1.42 -3.59
C MET A 41 6.67 1.50 -4.32
N THR A 42 5.69 2.22 -3.78
CA THR A 42 4.42 2.49 -4.49
C THR A 42 4.68 3.23 -5.81
N LEU A 43 5.53 4.25 -5.79
CA LEU A 43 5.88 5.02 -6.99
C LEU A 43 6.76 4.24 -7.95
N ALA A 44 7.68 3.40 -7.45
CA ALA A 44 8.49 2.50 -8.29
C ALA A 44 7.62 1.50 -9.06
N VAL A 45 6.68 0.86 -8.37
CA VAL A 45 5.73 -0.09 -8.98
C VAL A 45 4.83 0.61 -10.00
N ALA A 46 4.32 1.79 -9.67
CA ALA A 46 3.50 2.57 -10.59
C ALA A 46 4.23 2.95 -11.89
N LYS A 47 5.48 3.41 -11.77
CA LYS A 47 6.34 3.76 -12.91
C LYS A 47 6.62 2.53 -13.79
N ALA A 48 6.91 1.38 -13.18
CA ALA A 48 7.13 0.14 -13.89
C ALA A 48 5.90 -0.31 -14.68
N LEU A 49 4.73 -0.38 -14.03
CA LEU A 49 3.49 -0.82 -14.66
C LEU A 49 3.03 0.16 -15.76
N LEU A 50 3.20 1.46 -15.55
CA LEU A 50 2.82 2.46 -16.54
C LEU A 50 3.67 2.35 -17.80
N SER A 51 4.99 2.14 -17.65
CA SER A 51 5.94 2.03 -18.77
C SER A 51 5.83 0.70 -19.54
N THR A 52 5.21 -0.31 -18.97
CA THR A 52 5.09 -1.66 -19.57
C THR A 52 3.66 -2.03 -19.95
N ARG A 53 2.77 -1.05 -20.07
CA ARG A 53 1.39 -1.31 -20.53
C ARG A 53 1.34 -2.10 -21.81
N GLY A 54 0.61 -3.23 -21.81
CA GLY A 54 0.46 -4.10 -22.98
C GLY A 54 1.67 -4.97 -23.32
N GLN A 55 2.70 -4.96 -22.47
CA GLN A 55 3.83 -5.88 -22.60
C GLN A 55 3.56 -7.19 -21.85
N ASP A 56 4.42 -8.18 -22.06
CA ASP A 56 4.32 -9.49 -21.41
C ASP A 56 4.84 -9.46 -19.96
N ASP A 57 4.53 -10.52 -19.22
CA ASP A 57 4.89 -10.67 -17.80
C ASP A 57 6.39 -10.56 -17.53
N THR A 58 7.22 -11.04 -18.48
CA THR A 58 8.68 -10.99 -18.37
C THR A 58 9.16 -9.54 -18.41
N ALA A 59 8.65 -8.75 -19.34
CA ALA A 59 8.98 -7.33 -19.45
C ALA A 59 8.47 -6.53 -18.24
N ILE A 60 7.26 -6.85 -17.73
CA ILE A 60 6.71 -6.23 -16.53
C ILE A 60 7.60 -6.52 -15.31
N LYS A 61 7.94 -7.79 -15.06
CA LYS A 61 8.80 -8.17 -13.92
C LYS A 61 10.19 -7.52 -14.03
N ALA A 62 10.79 -7.50 -15.21
CA ALA A 62 12.08 -6.83 -15.40
C ALA A 62 12.02 -5.33 -15.11
N ALA A 63 10.93 -4.66 -15.49
CA ALA A 63 10.73 -3.25 -15.18
C ALA A 63 10.48 -3.03 -13.67
N LEU A 64 9.70 -3.90 -13.02
CA LEU A 64 9.47 -3.83 -11.57
C LEU A 64 10.79 -3.92 -10.80
N VAL A 65 11.61 -4.91 -11.10
CA VAL A 65 12.94 -5.07 -10.47
C VAL A 65 13.78 -3.82 -10.68
N ARG A 66 13.90 -3.36 -11.91
CA ARG A 66 14.70 -2.19 -12.27
C ARG A 66 14.26 -0.93 -11.53
N GLU A 67 12.96 -0.59 -11.59
CA GLU A 67 12.45 0.64 -10.99
C GLU A 67 12.51 0.60 -9.45
N MET A 68 12.22 -0.56 -8.84
CA MET A 68 12.33 -0.73 -7.40
C MET A 68 13.78 -0.60 -6.91
N GLN A 69 14.74 -1.23 -7.60
CA GLN A 69 16.16 -1.07 -7.26
C GLN A 69 16.65 0.37 -7.50
N GLN A 70 16.25 0.99 -8.61
CA GLN A 70 16.68 2.35 -8.94
C GLN A 70 16.20 3.36 -7.89
N LEU A 71 14.89 3.37 -7.60
CA LEU A 71 14.33 4.27 -6.60
C LEU A 71 14.80 3.91 -5.18
N GLY A 72 14.83 2.63 -4.82
CA GLY A 72 15.30 2.20 -3.50
C GLY A 72 16.73 2.65 -3.21
N ARG A 73 17.61 2.56 -4.19
CA ARG A 73 19.00 3.04 -4.08
C ARG A 73 19.11 4.57 -4.03
N ALA A 74 18.18 5.29 -4.67
CA ALA A 74 18.12 6.76 -4.60
C ALA A 74 17.64 7.27 -3.23
N TYR A 75 16.86 6.44 -2.51
CA TYR A 75 16.30 6.75 -1.19
C TYR A 75 16.65 5.67 -0.16
N PRO A 76 17.95 5.50 0.23
CA PRO A 76 18.41 4.34 0.99
C PRO A 76 17.89 4.29 2.44
N ASP A 77 17.64 5.44 3.07
CA ASP A 77 17.31 5.54 4.50
C ASP A 77 15.81 5.76 4.72
N ARG A 78 14.97 4.84 4.18
CA ARG A 78 13.52 5.00 4.20
C ARG A 78 12.75 3.88 4.93
N GLY A 79 13.43 3.05 5.70
CA GLY A 79 12.75 2.04 6.53
C GLY A 79 12.66 0.64 5.92
N TYR A 80 13.35 0.39 4.81
CA TYR A 80 13.32 -0.94 4.17
C TYR A 80 13.63 -2.08 5.14
N GLY A 81 12.82 -3.14 5.11
CA GLY A 81 13.13 -4.37 5.82
C GLY A 81 14.50 -4.94 5.39
N THR A 82 15.18 -5.61 6.31
CA THR A 82 16.59 -6.04 6.15
C THR A 82 16.84 -6.84 4.86
N HIS A 83 15.98 -7.82 4.52
CA HIS A 83 16.14 -8.61 3.29
C HIS A 83 15.92 -7.75 2.04
N PHE A 84 14.88 -6.92 2.04
CA PHE A 84 14.59 -6.06 0.91
C PHE A 84 15.68 -5.02 0.69
N GLY A 85 16.21 -4.43 1.78
CA GLY A 85 17.35 -3.52 1.71
C GLY A 85 18.59 -4.15 1.08
N GLY A 86 18.88 -5.42 1.37
CA GLY A 86 19.93 -6.20 0.69
C GLY A 86 19.63 -6.44 -0.78
N TRP A 87 18.41 -6.89 -1.09
CA TRP A 87 17.93 -7.18 -2.45
C TRP A 87 18.06 -5.96 -3.40
N LEU A 88 17.90 -4.76 -2.88
CA LEU A 88 18.07 -3.52 -3.66
C LEU A 88 19.45 -3.40 -4.32
N TYR A 89 20.48 -4.03 -3.74
CA TYR A 89 21.88 -3.92 -4.20
C TYR A 89 22.41 -5.18 -4.88
N GLU A 90 21.59 -6.21 -5.03
CA GLU A 90 21.97 -7.43 -5.76
C GLU A 90 22.09 -7.16 -7.27
N ASP A 91 23.07 -7.76 -7.93
CA ASP A 91 23.25 -7.67 -9.38
C ASP A 91 22.27 -8.57 -10.14
N ASP A 92 21.89 -9.71 -9.55
CA ASP A 92 20.90 -10.66 -10.08
C ASP A 92 19.83 -10.95 -9.01
N PRO A 93 18.96 -9.97 -8.71
CA PRO A 93 18.03 -10.06 -7.60
C PRO A 93 16.96 -11.13 -7.86
N GLN A 94 16.86 -12.08 -6.94
CA GLN A 94 15.88 -13.15 -6.98
C GLN A 94 14.79 -12.95 -5.93
N PRO A 95 13.57 -13.47 -6.16
CA PRO A 95 12.56 -13.55 -5.10
C PRO A 95 13.08 -14.40 -3.93
N TYR A 96 12.63 -14.09 -2.72
CA TYR A 96 13.16 -14.70 -1.50
C TYR A 96 12.08 -15.20 -0.54
N GLN A 97 10.93 -15.61 -1.07
CA GLN A 97 9.81 -16.20 -0.32
C GLN A 97 9.31 -15.32 0.84
N SER A 98 9.36 -13.99 0.66
CA SER A 98 8.80 -13.08 1.64
C SER A 98 7.27 -13.19 1.69
N TYR A 99 6.72 -13.14 2.89
CA TYR A 99 5.30 -12.96 3.18
C TYR A 99 5.02 -11.64 3.90
N GLY A 100 6.00 -10.75 3.89
CA GLY A 100 5.90 -9.41 4.45
C GLY A 100 4.82 -8.55 3.79
N ASN A 101 4.32 -7.56 4.51
CA ASN A 101 3.29 -6.64 4.05
C ASN A 101 3.77 -5.68 2.94
N GLY A 102 5.09 -5.66 2.67
CA GLY A 102 5.71 -4.87 1.61
C GLY A 102 5.16 -5.15 0.20
N SER A 103 4.61 -6.34 -0.08
CA SER A 103 3.91 -6.60 -1.35
C SER A 103 2.55 -5.89 -1.41
N ALA A 104 1.84 -5.81 -0.29
CA ALA A 104 0.51 -5.24 -0.19
C ALA A 104 0.53 -3.70 -0.16
N MET A 105 1.51 -3.08 0.52
CA MET A 105 1.62 -1.62 0.66
C MET A 105 1.78 -0.93 -0.69
N ARG A 106 2.54 -1.52 -1.63
CA ARG A 106 2.94 -0.93 -2.91
C ARG A 106 2.05 -1.28 -4.10
N VAL A 107 0.98 -2.08 -3.90
CA VAL A 107 0.22 -2.71 -5.00
C VAL A 107 -0.80 -1.80 -5.68
N SER A 108 -1.11 -0.65 -5.11
CA SER A 108 -2.28 0.17 -5.49
C SER A 108 -2.39 0.43 -7.00
N SER A 109 -1.28 0.69 -7.69
CA SER A 109 -1.25 0.96 -9.12
C SER A 109 -1.75 -0.20 -9.98
N ALA A 110 -1.56 -1.45 -9.56
CA ALA A 110 -2.05 -2.64 -10.27
C ALA A 110 -3.58 -2.59 -10.41
N ALA A 111 -4.27 -2.27 -9.32
CA ALA A 111 -5.73 -2.16 -9.35
C ALA A 111 -6.25 -0.96 -10.15
N TRP A 112 -5.51 0.16 -10.18
CA TRP A 112 -5.92 1.33 -10.94
C TRP A 112 -5.76 1.15 -12.46
N LEU A 113 -4.74 0.42 -12.91
CA LEU A 113 -4.49 0.19 -14.34
C LEU A 113 -5.31 -0.95 -14.93
N ALA A 114 -5.79 -1.87 -14.11
CA ALA A 114 -6.51 -3.04 -14.55
C ALA A 114 -7.87 -2.69 -15.18
N LYS A 115 -8.21 -3.35 -16.28
CA LYS A 115 -9.51 -3.22 -16.96
C LYS A 115 -10.61 -4.07 -16.31
N ASP A 116 -10.21 -5.17 -15.66
CA ASP A 116 -11.11 -6.11 -14.98
C ASP A 116 -10.43 -6.71 -13.74
N MET A 117 -11.19 -7.48 -12.95
CA MET A 117 -10.69 -8.11 -11.72
C MET A 117 -9.57 -9.11 -12.01
N ALA A 118 -9.67 -9.87 -13.09
CA ALA A 118 -8.66 -10.88 -13.43
C ALA A 118 -7.30 -10.21 -13.70
N GLU A 119 -7.29 -9.11 -14.46
CA GLU A 119 -6.08 -8.33 -14.72
C GLU A 119 -5.57 -7.66 -13.43
N SER A 120 -6.46 -7.18 -12.56
CA SER A 120 -6.06 -6.61 -11.25
C SER A 120 -5.31 -7.62 -10.40
N LEU A 121 -5.83 -8.83 -10.29
CA LEU A 121 -5.20 -9.91 -9.53
C LEU A 121 -3.90 -10.37 -10.19
N HIS A 122 -3.84 -10.44 -11.51
CA HIS A 122 -2.65 -10.81 -12.25
C HIS A 122 -1.52 -9.79 -12.07
N LEU A 123 -1.81 -8.50 -12.28
CA LEU A 123 -0.82 -7.45 -12.08
C LEU A 123 -0.35 -7.38 -10.61
N ALA A 124 -1.26 -7.55 -9.65
CA ALA A 124 -0.90 -7.61 -8.23
C ALA A 124 0.07 -8.77 -7.94
N GLN A 125 -0.18 -9.95 -8.51
CA GLN A 125 0.72 -11.10 -8.42
C GLN A 125 2.11 -10.77 -8.97
N LEU A 126 2.20 -10.19 -10.16
CA LEU A 126 3.49 -9.81 -10.77
C LEU A 126 4.28 -8.82 -9.89
N THR A 127 3.59 -7.84 -9.27
CA THR A 127 4.25 -6.88 -8.37
C THR A 127 4.78 -7.49 -7.08
N ALA A 128 4.15 -8.58 -6.60
CA ALA A 128 4.59 -9.32 -5.43
C ALA A 128 5.74 -10.28 -5.75
N GLU A 129 5.60 -11.08 -6.82
CA GLU A 129 6.48 -12.21 -7.14
C GLU A 129 7.95 -11.84 -7.32
N VAL A 130 8.29 -10.59 -7.62
CA VAL A 130 9.69 -10.17 -7.78
C VAL A 130 10.50 -10.21 -6.48
N THR A 131 9.81 -10.28 -5.32
CA THR A 131 10.42 -10.37 -3.99
C THR A 131 9.62 -11.24 -3.02
N HIS A 132 8.29 -11.11 -3.01
CA HIS A 132 7.34 -11.71 -2.08
C HIS A 132 6.56 -12.83 -2.78
N ASP A 133 7.30 -13.83 -3.28
CA ASP A 133 6.75 -14.98 -4.01
C ASP A 133 6.19 -16.10 -3.10
N HIS A 134 6.17 -15.88 -1.77
CA HIS A 134 5.43 -16.72 -0.84
C HIS A 134 3.92 -16.57 -1.07
N PRO A 135 3.11 -17.67 -0.99
CA PRO A 135 1.66 -17.61 -1.21
C PRO A 135 0.94 -16.52 -0.41
N GLU A 136 1.33 -16.29 0.85
CA GLU A 136 0.74 -15.25 1.69
C GLU A 136 1.15 -13.83 1.25
N GLY A 137 2.37 -13.64 0.71
CA GLY A 137 2.80 -12.36 0.14
C GLY A 137 2.00 -11.99 -1.12
N ILE A 138 1.81 -12.97 -2.01
CA ILE A 138 0.99 -12.81 -3.22
C ILE A 138 -0.48 -12.56 -2.84
N LYS A 139 -1.02 -13.37 -1.91
CA LYS A 139 -2.40 -13.24 -1.43
C LYS A 139 -2.68 -11.85 -0.84
N GLY A 140 -1.75 -11.31 -0.04
CA GLY A 140 -1.88 -9.97 0.55
C GLY A 140 -1.98 -8.89 -0.52
N ALA A 141 -1.09 -8.90 -1.50
CA ALA A 141 -1.14 -7.97 -2.63
C ALA A 141 -2.44 -8.10 -3.44
N GLN A 142 -2.85 -9.32 -3.76
CA GLN A 142 -4.08 -9.57 -4.51
C GLN A 142 -5.33 -9.13 -3.75
N ALA A 143 -5.40 -9.35 -2.43
CA ALA A 143 -6.53 -8.93 -1.61
C ALA A 143 -6.68 -7.41 -1.56
N VAL A 144 -5.57 -6.68 -1.42
CA VAL A 144 -5.58 -5.21 -1.44
C VAL A 144 -5.97 -4.70 -2.83
N ALA A 145 -5.39 -5.26 -3.90
CA ALA A 145 -5.74 -4.88 -5.27
C ALA A 145 -7.22 -5.15 -5.58
N ALA A 146 -7.76 -6.28 -5.14
CA ALA A 146 -9.19 -6.59 -5.29
C ALA A 146 -10.08 -5.59 -4.56
N ALA A 147 -9.75 -5.23 -3.32
CA ALA A 147 -10.50 -4.25 -2.55
C ALA A 147 -10.49 -2.86 -3.22
N ILE A 148 -9.33 -2.42 -3.74
CA ILE A 148 -9.20 -1.17 -4.50
C ILE A 148 -10.03 -1.24 -5.79
N PHE A 149 -9.94 -2.35 -6.55
CA PHE A 149 -10.66 -2.52 -7.80
C PHE A 149 -12.18 -2.45 -7.59
N LEU A 150 -12.70 -3.18 -6.59
CA LEU A 150 -14.12 -3.15 -6.24
C LEU A 150 -14.57 -1.75 -5.80
N ALA A 151 -13.79 -1.08 -4.95
CA ALA A 151 -14.10 0.27 -4.51
C ALA A 151 -14.20 1.25 -5.68
N ARG A 152 -13.23 1.26 -6.61
CA ARG A 152 -13.23 2.17 -7.76
C ARG A 152 -14.30 1.85 -8.81
N THR A 153 -14.83 0.63 -8.81
CA THR A 153 -15.90 0.20 -9.72
C THR A 153 -17.30 0.32 -9.10
N GLY A 154 -17.41 0.94 -7.91
CA GLY A 154 -18.67 1.34 -7.30
C GLY A 154 -19.33 0.29 -6.42
N HIS A 155 -18.58 -0.75 -6.00
CA HIS A 155 -19.08 -1.72 -5.02
C HIS A 155 -19.12 -1.13 -3.62
N ASP A 156 -20.10 -1.51 -2.84
CA ASP A 156 -20.21 -1.09 -1.46
C ASP A 156 -19.27 -1.88 -0.52
N LYS A 157 -19.16 -1.42 0.72
CA LYS A 157 -18.29 -2.04 1.72
C LYS A 157 -18.66 -3.48 2.07
N ALA A 158 -19.94 -3.81 2.03
CA ALA A 158 -20.42 -5.17 2.32
C ALA A 158 -20.00 -6.13 1.20
N GLU A 159 -20.10 -5.69 -0.05
CA GLU A 159 -19.64 -6.44 -1.22
C GLU A 159 -18.12 -6.63 -1.22
N ILE A 160 -17.35 -5.58 -0.90
CA ILE A 160 -15.87 -5.65 -0.77
C ILE A 160 -15.50 -6.65 0.32
N LYS A 161 -16.12 -6.53 1.50
CA LYS A 161 -15.90 -7.46 2.62
C LYS A 161 -16.17 -8.90 2.20
N ALA A 162 -17.36 -9.16 1.66
CA ALA A 162 -17.78 -10.51 1.27
C ALA A 162 -16.86 -11.12 0.20
N TYR A 163 -16.37 -10.31 -0.74
CA TYR A 163 -15.41 -10.76 -1.74
C TYR A 163 -14.10 -11.17 -1.11
N VAL A 164 -13.51 -10.31 -0.27
CA VAL A 164 -12.21 -10.56 0.37
C VAL A 164 -12.26 -11.77 1.30
N GLU A 165 -13.32 -11.91 2.10
CA GLU A 165 -13.52 -13.09 2.96
C GLU A 165 -13.62 -14.38 2.17
N ARG A 166 -14.38 -14.37 1.07
CA ARG A 166 -14.60 -15.55 0.24
C ARG A 166 -13.37 -15.99 -0.55
N GLU A 167 -12.69 -15.03 -1.22
CA GLU A 167 -11.62 -15.36 -2.16
C GLU A 167 -10.26 -15.52 -1.48
N PHE A 168 -10.03 -14.78 -0.40
CA PHE A 168 -8.71 -14.76 0.29
C PHE A 168 -8.75 -15.40 1.68
N GLY A 169 -9.94 -15.70 2.22
CA GLY A 169 -10.10 -16.37 3.51
C GLY A 169 -9.67 -15.50 4.71
N TYR A 170 -9.57 -14.19 4.55
CA TYR A 170 -9.33 -13.27 5.67
C TYR A 170 -10.58 -13.15 6.53
N ASP A 171 -10.42 -13.18 7.86
CA ASP A 171 -11.50 -12.88 8.80
C ASP A 171 -11.61 -11.35 8.99
N LEU A 172 -12.67 -10.77 8.44
CA LEU A 172 -12.99 -9.35 8.56
C LEU A 172 -14.18 -9.11 9.50
N SER A 173 -14.48 -10.06 10.38
CA SER A 173 -15.64 -9.97 11.31
C SER A 173 -15.34 -9.11 12.54
N ARG A 174 -14.07 -8.96 12.92
CA ARG A 174 -13.64 -8.17 14.08
C ARG A 174 -13.80 -6.67 13.84
N ARG A 175 -13.88 -5.93 14.95
CA ARG A 175 -13.93 -4.46 14.94
C ARG A 175 -12.59 -3.85 15.33
N CYS A 176 -12.33 -2.63 14.87
CA CYS A 176 -11.13 -1.89 15.24
C CYS A 176 -11.00 -1.74 16.78
N ASP A 177 -12.11 -1.55 17.50
CA ASP A 177 -12.11 -1.43 18.95
C ASP A 177 -11.70 -2.73 19.68
N GLU A 178 -11.93 -3.89 19.04
CA GLU A 178 -11.51 -5.20 19.56
C GLU A 178 -10.04 -5.51 19.19
N ILE A 179 -9.56 -4.96 18.09
CA ILE A 179 -8.19 -5.14 17.59
C ILE A 179 -7.22 -4.23 18.35
N ARG A 180 -7.56 -2.96 18.46
CA ARG A 180 -6.72 -1.88 18.98
C ARG A 180 -6.00 -2.17 20.28
N PRO A 181 -6.64 -2.76 21.31
CA PRO A 181 -5.96 -2.99 22.61
C PRO A 181 -4.79 -3.94 22.55
N THR A 182 -4.78 -4.88 21.61
CA THR A 182 -3.81 -5.98 21.55
C THR A 182 -2.92 -5.94 20.31
N TYR A 183 -3.25 -5.11 19.33
CA TYR A 183 -2.45 -5.01 18.10
C TYR A 183 -1.09 -4.35 18.39
N HIS A 184 -0.05 -4.86 17.78
CA HIS A 184 1.34 -4.45 17.95
C HIS A 184 2.04 -4.45 16.59
N HIS A 185 3.31 -4.09 16.56
CA HIS A 185 4.10 -4.08 15.33
C HIS A 185 4.24 -5.48 14.75
N VAL A 186 3.71 -5.66 13.55
CA VAL A 186 3.78 -6.90 12.76
C VAL A 186 3.98 -6.51 11.29
N GLU A 187 4.80 -7.28 10.59
CA GLU A 187 5.18 -6.99 9.21
C GLU A 187 4.67 -8.05 8.21
N SER A 188 3.82 -8.99 8.66
CA SER A 188 3.28 -10.04 7.80
C SER A 188 1.98 -9.62 7.10
N CYS A 189 1.78 -10.05 5.84
CA CYS A 189 0.53 -9.84 5.12
C CYS A 189 -0.68 -10.39 5.88
N GLN A 190 -0.54 -11.54 6.52
CA GLN A 190 -1.63 -12.22 7.23
C GLN A 190 -2.17 -11.39 8.41
N GLU A 191 -1.31 -10.58 9.03
CA GLU A 191 -1.65 -9.81 10.21
C GLU A 191 -1.85 -8.32 9.92
N THR A 192 -1.29 -7.80 8.83
CA THR A 192 -1.46 -6.39 8.43
C THR A 192 -2.67 -6.19 7.52
N VAL A 193 -2.81 -7.00 6.46
CA VAL A 193 -3.82 -6.77 5.40
C VAL A 193 -5.25 -6.82 5.91
N PRO A 194 -5.69 -7.84 6.68
CA PRO A 194 -7.06 -7.85 7.20
C PRO A 194 -7.36 -6.67 8.11
N GLN A 195 -6.40 -6.23 8.94
CA GLN A 195 -6.58 -5.09 9.84
C GLN A 195 -6.72 -3.76 9.07
N ALA A 196 -5.93 -3.58 8.02
CA ALA A 196 -6.02 -2.41 7.15
C ALA A 196 -7.37 -2.37 6.41
N ILE A 197 -7.86 -3.50 5.93
CA ILE A 197 -9.19 -3.60 5.28
C ILE A 197 -10.30 -3.33 6.30
N ILE A 198 -10.23 -3.86 7.53
CA ILE A 198 -11.20 -3.58 8.60
C ILE A 198 -11.22 -2.08 8.91
N ALA A 199 -10.06 -1.42 9.01
CA ALA A 199 -9.98 0.02 9.24
C ALA A 199 -10.70 0.82 8.13
N PHE A 200 -10.55 0.42 6.87
CA PHE A 200 -11.32 0.99 5.75
C PHE A 200 -12.82 0.72 5.91
N LEU A 201 -13.22 -0.52 6.20
CA LEU A 201 -14.63 -0.90 6.30
C LEU A 201 -15.37 -0.11 7.39
N GLU A 202 -14.72 0.23 8.50
CA GLU A 202 -15.31 1.02 9.58
C GLU A 202 -15.26 2.54 9.34
N SER A 203 -14.46 3.01 8.40
CA SER A 203 -14.28 4.45 8.16
C SER A 203 -15.53 5.11 7.56
N THR A 204 -15.66 6.42 7.75
CA THR A 204 -16.77 7.24 7.23
C THR A 204 -16.34 8.27 6.20
N SER A 205 -15.03 8.47 6.04
CA SER A 205 -14.42 9.37 5.06
C SER A 205 -12.99 8.94 4.77
N PHE A 206 -12.35 9.55 3.78
CA PHE A 206 -10.93 9.33 3.49
C PHE A 206 -10.03 9.63 4.71
N GLU A 207 -10.20 10.80 5.34
CA GLU A 207 -9.42 11.15 6.53
C GLU A 207 -9.69 10.22 7.71
N ASP A 208 -10.97 9.87 7.93
CA ASP A 208 -11.33 8.92 8.99
C ASP A 208 -10.71 7.54 8.77
N ALA A 209 -10.54 7.11 7.53
CA ALA A 209 -9.85 5.86 7.20
C ALA A 209 -8.39 5.88 7.66
N LEU A 210 -7.65 6.95 7.34
CA LEU A 210 -6.27 7.11 7.80
C LEU A 210 -6.17 7.15 9.33
N ARG A 211 -7.03 7.93 9.99
CA ARG A 211 -7.08 8.02 11.45
C ARG A 211 -7.40 6.69 12.10
N THR A 212 -8.31 5.93 11.49
CA THR A 212 -8.69 4.60 11.99
C THR A 212 -7.52 3.63 11.90
N ALA A 213 -6.82 3.58 10.76
CA ALA A 213 -5.64 2.73 10.56
C ALA A 213 -4.52 3.06 11.56
N VAL A 214 -4.12 4.33 11.65
CA VAL A 214 -3.08 4.79 12.60
C VAL A 214 -3.45 4.46 14.04
N SER A 215 -4.74 4.55 14.41
CA SER A 215 -5.20 4.26 15.77
C SER A 215 -5.09 2.78 16.17
N LEU A 216 -4.80 1.88 15.25
CA LEU A 216 -4.47 0.49 15.58
C LEU A 216 -3.05 0.36 16.16
N GLY A 217 -2.15 1.30 15.86
CA GLY A 217 -0.75 1.27 16.27
C GLY A 217 0.09 0.27 15.47
N GLY A 218 1.26 -0.09 16.00
CA GLY A 218 2.16 -1.03 15.34
C GLY A 218 2.83 -0.43 14.11
N ASP A 219 2.77 -1.13 12.99
CA ASP A 219 3.23 -0.73 11.66
C ASP A 219 2.20 0.22 11.02
N SER A 220 2.13 1.43 11.56
CA SER A 220 1.02 2.36 11.31
C SER A 220 1.07 3.05 9.95
N ASP A 221 2.23 3.23 9.37
CA ASP A 221 2.42 3.76 8.01
C ASP A 221 1.94 2.76 6.96
N THR A 222 2.39 1.52 7.02
CA THR A 222 1.93 0.44 6.13
C THR A 222 0.42 0.18 6.29
N LEU A 223 -0.09 0.10 7.54
CA LEU A 223 -1.54 -0.02 7.76
C LEU A 223 -2.30 1.12 7.09
N ALA A 224 -1.84 2.36 7.28
CA ALA A 224 -2.50 3.53 6.72
C ALA A 224 -2.29 3.65 5.21
N ALA A 225 -1.16 3.21 4.65
CA ALA A 225 -0.93 3.16 3.21
C ALA A 225 -1.90 2.19 2.51
N ILE A 226 -2.07 0.99 3.04
CA ILE A 226 -3.03 0.00 2.52
C ILE A 226 -4.47 0.52 2.67
N THR A 227 -4.84 0.97 3.86
CA THR A 227 -6.18 1.52 4.14
C THR A 227 -6.48 2.73 3.25
N GLY A 228 -5.53 3.65 3.14
CA GLY A 228 -5.63 4.86 2.31
C GLY A 228 -5.78 4.55 0.82
N SER A 229 -5.11 3.51 0.32
CA SER A 229 -5.24 3.06 -1.06
C SER A 229 -6.68 2.65 -1.42
N ILE A 230 -7.33 1.92 -0.52
CA ILE A 230 -8.72 1.49 -0.69
C ILE A 230 -9.67 2.67 -0.50
N ALA A 231 -9.41 3.50 0.51
CA ALA A 231 -10.21 4.68 0.82
C ALA A 231 -10.17 5.73 -0.30
N GLU A 232 -9.02 5.92 -0.98
CA GLU A 232 -8.92 6.76 -2.19
C GLU A 232 -9.88 6.30 -3.28
N ALA A 233 -9.92 5.00 -3.53
CA ALA A 233 -10.77 4.42 -4.56
C ALA A 233 -12.27 4.54 -4.22
N PHE A 234 -12.62 4.51 -2.95
CA PHE A 234 -14.00 4.54 -2.47
C PHE A 234 -14.54 5.95 -2.25
N TYR A 235 -13.77 6.84 -1.63
CA TYR A 235 -14.21 8.20 -1.23
C TYR A 235 -13.65 9.30 -2.12
N GLY A 236 -12.59 9.03 -2.88
CA GLY A 236 -11.72 10.05 -3.43
C GLY A 236 -10.81 10.67 -2.37
N VAL A 237 -9.85 11.49 -2.81
CA VAL A 237 -8.94 12.22 -1.93
C VAL A 237 -9.26 13.71 -2.02
N PRO A 238 -9.52 14.41 -0.90
CA PRO A 238 -9.70 15.86 -0.87
C PRO A 238 -8.50 16.62 -1.48
N GLU A 239 -8.76 17.69 -2.22
CA GLU A 239 -7.69 18.42 -2.94
C GLU A 239 -6.66 19.03 -1.99
N GLU A 240 -7.08 19.46 -0.81
CA GLU A 240 -6.18 19.97 0.23
C GLU A 240 -5.17 18.91 0.65
N LEU A 241 -5.59 17.64 0.77
CA LEU A 241 -4.72 16.53 1.13
C LEU A 241 -3.79 16.14 -0.03
N ARG A 242 -4.26 16.20 -1.28
CA ARG A 242 -3.40 16.02 -2.46
C ARG A 242 -2.29 17.08 -2.50
N HIS A 243 -2.62 18.32 -2.17
CA HIS A 243 -1.66 19.41 -2.10
C HIS A 243 -0.62 19.17 -0.99
N GLU A 244 -1.06 18.76 0.21
CA GLU A 244 -0.17 18.42 1.32
C GLU A 244 0.72 17.23 1.01
N CYS A 245 0.22 16.22 0.28
CA CYS A 245 1.01 15.11 -0.22
C CYS A 245 2.16 15.59 -1.11
N ARG A 246 1.84 16.36 -2.17
CA ARG A 246 2.86 16.85 -3.13
C ARG A 246 3.95 17.68 -2.46
N LYS A 247 3.63 18.47 -1.43
CA LYS A 247 4.61 19.29 -0.68
C LYS A 247 5.66 18.46 0.06
N ARG A 248 5.34 17.21 0.41
CA ARG A 248 6.21 16.33 1.20
C ARG A 248 7.04 15.38 0.34
N LEU A 249 6.78 15.33 -0.95
CA LEU A 249 7.56 14.56 -1.89
C LEU A 249 8.76 15.36 -2.39
N THR A 250 9.84 14.66 -2.71
CA THR A 250 10.93 15.24 -3.48
C THR A 250 10.47 15.59 -4.89
N PRO A 251 11.16 16.47 -5.62
CA PRO A 251 10.80 16.79 -7.00
C PRO A 251 10.70 15.54 -7.90
N GLU A 252 11.62 14.59 -7.75
CA GLU A 252 11.63 13.33 -8.52
C GLU A 252 10.38 12.48 -8.25
N LEU A 253 10.03 12.25 -6.98
CA LEU A 253 8.85 11.48 -6.62
C LEU A 253 7.54 12.18 -7.02
N ALA A 254 7.51 13.51 -6.91
CA ALA A 254 6.37 14.32 -7.35
C ALA A 254 6.20 14.23 -8.88
N GLU A 255 7.28 14.20 -9.66
CA GLU A 255 7.23 14.04 -11.11
C GLU A 255 6.64 12.68 -11.49
N ILE A 256 7.06 11.59 -10.84
CA ILE A 256 6.47 10.25 -11.07
C ILE A 256 4.96 10.25 -10.77
N LEU A 257 4.54 10.92 -9.69
CA LEU A 257 3.13 11.03 -9.35
C LEU A 257 2.35 11.83 -10.40
N ILE A 258 2.93 12.91 -10.95
CA ILE A 258 2.32 13.71 -12.03
C ILE A 258 2.21 12.90 -13.33
N GLU A 259 3.25 12.13 -13.66
CA GLU A 259 3.21 11.22 -14.83
C GLU A 259 2.13 10.15 -14.67
N TRP A 260 2.00 9.61 -13.47
CA TRP A 260 0.92 8.69 -13.13
C TRP A 260 -0.47 9.31 -13.36
N GLU A 261 -0.71 10.51 -12.87
CA GLU A 261 -2.00 11.20 -13.08
C GLU A 261 -2.36 11.38 -14.56
N LYS A 262 -1.36 11.63 -15.41
CA LYS A 262 -1.56 11.78 -16.86
C LYS A 262 -1.77 10.45 -17.58
N GLY A 263 -1.20 9.38 -17.08
CA GLY A 263 -1.17 8.08 -17.76
C GLY A 263 -2.21 7.08 -17.25
N ALA A 264 -2.71 7.22 -16.03
CA ALA A 264 -3.66 6.29 -15.43
C ALA A 264 -5.13 6.67 -15.67
N LEU A 265 -5.39 7.90 -16.08
CA LEU A 265 -6.72 8.45 -16.43
C LEU A 265 -6.91 8.43 -17.95
#